data_343cb2375f995115e0473ddb629c7ece
#
_entry.id   343cb2375f995115e0473ddb629c7ece
#
_cell.length_a   1.000
_cell.length_b   1.000
_cell.length_c   1.000
_cell.angle_alpha   90.00
_cell.angle_beta   90.00
_cell.angle_gamma   90.00
#
_symmetry.space_group_name_H-M   'P 1'
#
loop_
_entity.id
_entity.type
_entity.pdbx_description
1 polymer ?
#
loop_
_entity_poly.entity_id
_entity_poly.type
_entity_poly.pdbx_seq_one_letter_code
_entity_poly.pdbx_strand_id
1 'polypeptide(L)'
;LEHCFQQAKIDIADQLIAPLVTANAVLTESERRSGCALVDFGADTTTISVYKNNILRFLTVLPLGGNSITRDITSLQMEEEEAERLKKAYGDAFYEEEEDQEEATCKLDDDSRTIKVSDLNNIVEARAEEIIANVWNQVQLSGYEDKLLAGIIMTGGAANLKNLDEMLRKRSKIEKIRMAKLPRNTVHAPSNVLKKDGSQNTLFGLLFEGNQNCCLTETAAPQSPVTPKPEPEVHKTVDMFEDDQELKEQARIARLKKEEEEREAKI
;
A
#
# COMPACT_ATOMS: atom_id res chain seq x y z
N LEU A 1 9.52 -15.36 -14.80
CA LEU A 1 8.29 -14.75 -15.30
C LEU A 1 8.42 -14.46 -16.80
N GLU A 2 9.39 -13.66 -17.24
CA GLU A 2 9.64 -13.32 -18.66
C GLU A 2 9.65 -14.53 -19.57
N HIS A 3 10.35 -15.60 -19.19
CA HIS A 3 10.41 -16.84 -19.98
C HIS A 3 9.02 -17.49 -20.16
N CYS A 4 8.15 -17.44 -19.16
CA CYS A 4 6.78 -17.96 -19.27
C CYS A 4 5.95 -17.15 -20.28
N PHE A 5 6.07 -15.82 -20.24
CA PHE A 5 5.38 -14.95 -21.20
C PHE A 5 5.90 -15.15 -22.63
N GLN A 6 7.23 -15.27 -22.79
CA GLN A 6 7.84 -15.57 -24.10
C GLN A 6 7.36 -16.91 -24.67
N GLN A 7 7.28 -17.97 -23.84
CA GLN A 7 6.73 -19.27 -24.27
C GLN A 7 5.26 -19.16 -24.66
N ALA A 8 4.49 -18.34 -23.96
CA ALA A 8 3.09 -18.06 -24.29
C ALA A 8 2.91 -17.13 -25.50
N LYS A 9 4.00 -16.58 -26.07
CA LYS A 9 3.99 -15.58 -27.14
C LYS A 9 3.20 -14.31 -26.76
N ILE A 10 3.37 -13.88 -25.53
CA ILE A 10 2.77 -12.66 -24.99
C ILE A 10 3.90 -11.65 -24.77
N ASP A 11 3.78 -10.49 -25.41
CA ASP A 11 4.72 -9.41 -25.21
C ASP A 11 4.46 -8.68 -23.90
N ILE A 12 5.52 -8.41 -23.15
CA ILE A 12 5.45 -7.67 -21.89
C ILE A 12 5.67 -6.19 -22.22
N ALA A 13 4.64 -5.37 -21.97
CA ALA A 13 4.71 -3.92 -22.20
C ALA A 13 5.49 -3.20 -21.09
N ASP A 14 5.32 -3.62 -19.83
CA ASP A 14 6.00 -3.03 -18.67
C ASP A 14 6.05 -4.03 -17.48
N GLN A 15 6.94 -3.75 -16.54
CA GLN A 15 7.09 -4.53 -15.29
C GLN A 15 7.07 -3.59 -14.10
N LEU A 16 6.05 -3.74 -13.25
CA LEU A 16 5.83 -2.88 -12.11
C LEU A 16 5.94 -3.67 -10.79
N ILE A 17 6.43 -3.02 -9.76
CA ILE A 17 6.54 -3.60 -8.41
C ILE A 17 5.25 -3.30 -7.65
N ALA A 18 4.44 -4.33 -7.38
CA ALA A 18 3.13 -4.21 -6.75
C ALA A 18 3.10 -3.33 -5.49
N PRO A 19 3.96 -3.49 -4.48
CA PRO A 19 3.95 -2.63 -3.29
C PRO A 19 4.16 -1.13 -3.59
N LEU A 20 4.95 -0.78 -4.62
CA LEU A 20 5.18 0.61 -5.01
C LEU A 20 3.94 1.21 -5.66
N VAL A 21 3.32 0.50 -6.60
CA VAL A 21 2.12 0.99 -7.28
C VAL A 21 0.92 1.06 -6.32
N THR A 22 0.80 0.11 -5.39
CA THR A 22 -0.21 0.16 -4.33
C THR A 22 -0.02 1.41 -3.47
N ALA A 23 1.22 1.69 -3.06
CA ALA A 23 1.51 2.89 -2.28
C ALA A 23 1.18 4.19 -3.06
N ASN A 24 1.48 4.23 -4.36
CA ASN A 24 1.13 5.37 -5.21
C ASN A 24 -0.39 5.56 -5.31
N ALA A 25 -1.14 4.46 -5.35
CA ALA A 25 -2.59 4.51 -5.43
C ALA A 25 -3.25 4.96 -4.11
N VAL A 26 -2.74 4.55 -2.94
CA VAL A 26 -3.46 4.71 -1.66
C VAL A 26 -2.87 5.73 -0.70
N LEU A 27 -1.54 6.02 -0.78
CA LEU A 27 -0.87 6.96 0.12
C LEU A 27 -0.89 8.38 -0.42
N THR A 28 -1.09 9.34 0.46
CA THR A 28 -0.86 10.75 0.15
C THR A 28 0.65 11.07 0.20
N GLU A 29 1.05 12.13 -0.52
CA GLU A 29 2.43 12.62 -0.43
C GLU A 29 2.79 13.03 1.00
N SER A 30 1.85 13.66 1.72
CA SER A 30 2.02 14.06 3.11
C SER A 30 2.29 12.85 4.03
N GLU A 31 1.57 11.75 3.86
CA GLU A 31 1.79 10.51 4.62
C GLU A 31 3.18 9.92 4.34
N ARG A 32 3.57 9.82 3.07
CA ARG A 32 4.91 9.34 2.68
C ARG A 32 6.03 10.22 3.19
N ARG A 33 5.83 11.54 3.21
CA ARG A 33 6.80 12.49 3.74
C ARG A 33 6.92 12.41 5.26
N SER A 34 5.79 12.42 5.96
CA SER A 34 5.74 12.42 7.43
C SER A 34 6.20 11.11 8.05
N GLY A 35 6.12 10.02 7.32
CA GLY A 35 6.43 8.66 7.75
C GLY A 35 5.17 7.85 8.05
N CYS A 36 5.02 6.74 7.33
CA CYS A 36 3.92 5.81 7.50
C CYS A 36 4.37 4.38 7.19
N ALA A 37 3.64 3.42 7.75
CA ALA A 37 3.69 2.03 7.31
C ALA A 37 2.42 1.72 6.50
N LEU A 38 2.58 1.19 5.29
CA LEU A 38 1.51 0.62 4.51
C LEU A 38 1.56 -0.89 4.67
N VAL A 39 0.47 -1.47 5.13
CA VAL A 39 0.31 -2.91 5.32
C VAL A 39 -0.80 -3.42 4.42
N ASP A 40 -0.43 -4.24 3.44
CA ASP A 40 -1.35 -4.89 2.52
C ASP A 40 -1.61 -6.32 2.99
N PHE A 41 -2.78 -6.53 3.59
CA PHE A 41 -3.24 -7.83 4.06
C PHE A 41 -3.90 -8.60 2.92
N GLY A 42 -3.11 -9.40 2.22
CA GLY A 42 -3.58 -10.26 1.14
C GLY A 42 -4.20 -11.57 1.62
N ALA A 43 -4.49 -12.45 0.66
CA ALA A 43 -5.01 -13.78 0.94
C ALA A 43 -3.93 -14.71 1.54
N ASP A 44 -2.79 -14.84 0.88
CA ASP A 44 -1.70 -15.73 1.30
C ASP A 44 -0.52 -14.99 1.93
N THR A 45 -0.41 -13.68 1.68
CA THR A 45 0.73 -12.88 2.13
C THR A 45 0.29 -11.55 2.71
N THR A 46 1.08 -11.03 3.64
CA THR A 46 0.96 -9.66 4.14
C THR A 46 2.24 -8.91 3.77
N THR A 47 2.08 -7.83 3.01
CA THR A 47 3.20 -6.98 2.59
C THR A 47 3.29 -5.73 3.45
N ILE A 48 4.47 -5.46 4.00
CA ILE A 48 4.75 -4.29 4.83
C ILE A 48 5.74 -3.40 4.10
N SER A 49 5.37 -2.15 3.87
CA SER A 49 6.24 -1.12 3.29
C SER A 49 6.25 0.13 4.14
N VAL A 50 7.44 0.60 4.53
CA VAL A 50 7.63 1.78 5.37
C VAL A 50 8.18 2.92 4.53
N TYR A 51 7.51 4.07 4.60
CA TYR A 51 7.87 5.29 3.88
C TYR A 51 8.29 6.39 4.86
N LYS A 52 9.32 7.15 4.49
CA LYS A 52 9.76 8.37 5.17
C LYS A 52 10.46 9.29 4.19
N ASN A 53 10.14 10.58 4.23
CA ASN A 53 10.65 11.61 3.32
C ASN A 53 10.41 11.25 1.83
N ASN A 54 9.23 10.74 1.52
CA ASN A 54 8.80 10.26 0.20
C ASN A 54 9.60 9.07 -0.36
N ILE A 55 10.44 8.43 0.44
CA ILE A 55 11.29 7.31 0.04
C ILE A 55 10.81 6.04 0.74
N LEU A 56 10.76 4.94 -0.01
CA LEU A 56 10.59 3.60 0.56
C LEU A 56 11.84 3.25 1.37
N ARG A 57 11.68 3.00 2.66
CA ARG A 57 12.78 2.71 3.60
C ARG A 57 12.90 1.24 3.93
N PHE A 58 11.78 0.54 3.93
CA PHE A 58 11.73 -0.88 4.26
C PHE A 58 10.60 -1.55 3.47
N LEU A 59 10.85 -2.76 3.00
CA LEU A 59 9.87 -3.59 2.33
C LEU A 59 10.11 -5.04 2.74
N THR A 60 9.05 -5.71 3.18
CA THR A 60 9.07 -7.15 3.46
C THR A 60 7.71 -7.77 3.16
N VAL A 61 7.73 -9.07 2.93
CA VAL A 61 6.53 -9.87 2.69
C VAL A 61 6.52 -11.02 3.67
N LEU A 62 5.45 -11.13 4.44
CA LEU A 62 5.18 -12.25 5.33
C LEU A 62 4.35 -13.29 4.59
N PRO A 63 4.67 -14.59 4.68
CA PRO A 63 3.88 -15.67 4.09
C PRO A 63 2.69 -16.03 4.99
N LEU A 64 1.96 -15.02 5.45
CA LEU A 64 0.78 -15.11 6.31
C LEU A 64 -0.27 -14.15 5.78
N GLY A 65 -1.51 -14.59 5.64
CA GLY A 65 -2.60 -13.77 5.14
C GLY A 65 -3.96 -14.33 5.55
N GLY A 66 -5.02 -13.83 4.93
CA GLY A 66 -6.41 -14.22 5.24
C GLY A 66 -6.69 -15.72 5.11
N ASN A 67 -6.02 -16.40 4.17
CA ASN A 67 -6.13 -17.84 3.99
C ASN A 67 -5.52 -18.65 5.15
N SER A 68 -4.56 -18.08 5.87
CA SER A 68 -4.04 -18.73 7.08
C SER A 68 -5.12 -18.86 8.15
N ILE A 69 -5.95 -17.82 8.32
CA ILE A 69 -7.11 -17.85 9.21
C ILE A 69 -8.14 -18.88 8.72
N THR A 70 -8.46 -18.87 7.42
CA THR A 70 -9.43 -19.80 6.83
C THR A 70 -9.02 -21.26 7.06
N ARG A 71 -7.73 -21.60 6.84
CA ARG A 71 -7.21 -22.95 7.08
C ARG A 71 -7.31 -23.37 8.54
N ASP A 72 -7.07 -22.46 9.49
CA ASP A 72 -7.22 -22.80 10.90
C ASP A 72 -8.68 -23.09 11.26
N ILE A 73 -9.63 -22.36 10.66
CA ILE A 73 -11.07 -22.61 10.87
C ILE A 73 -11.48 -23.99 10.36
N THR A 74 -10.83 -24.54 9.31
CA THR A 74 -11.13 -25.91 8.84
C THR A 74 -10.88 -26.98 9.91
N SER A 75 -10.13 -26.66 10.96
CA SER A 75 -9.98 -27.56 12.14
C SER A 75 -11.31 -27.87 12.82
N LEU A 76 -12.34 -27.05 12.63
CA LEU A 76 -13.71 -27.30 13.08
C LEU A 76 -14.46 -28.31 12.19
N GLN A 77 -13.72 -29.07 11.35
CA GLN A 77 -14.22 -30.13 10.47
C GLN A 77 -15.21 -29.62 9.40
N MET A 78 -14.81 -28.61 8.65
CA MET A 78 -15.55 -28.05 7.51
C MET A 78 -14.63 -27.84 6.30
N GLU A 79 -15.23 -27.67 5.14
CA GLU A 79 -14.52 -27.36 3.90
C GLU A 79 -14.00 -25.89 3.90
N GLU A 80 -12.95 -25.64 3.11
CA GLU A 80 -12.29 -24.33 3.07
C GLU A 80 -13.22 -23.20 2.60
N GLU A 81 -14.11 -23.50 1.64
CA GLU A 81 -15.09 -22.53 1.15
C GLU A 81 -16.09 -22.11 2.24
N GLU A 82 -16.53 -23.07 3.04
CA GLU A 82 -17.43 -22.83 4.16
C GLU A 82 -16.71 -22.04 5.28
N ALA A 83 -15.48 -22.43 5.61
CA ALA A 83 -14.64 -21.71 6.57
C ALA A 83 -14.43 -20.25 6.16
N GLU A 84 -14.18 -19.98 4.88
CA GLU A 84 -14.06 -18.64 4.33
C GLU A 84 -15.36 -17.83 4.43
N ARG A 85 -16.50 -18.48 4.17
CA ARG A 85 -17.83 -17.89 4.32
C ARG A 85 -18.10 -17.48 5.77
N LEU A 86 -17.85 -18.40 6.72
CA LEU A 86 -18.05 -18.15 8.14
C LEU A 86 -17.10 -17.07 8.68
N LYS A 87 -15.83 -17.10 8.27
CA LYS A 87 -14.87 -16.04 8.60
C LYS A 87 -15.36 -14.66 8.17
N LYS A 88 -15.89 -14.54 6.94
CA LYS A 88 -16.41 -13.25 6.43
C LYS A 88 -17.70 -12.81 7.14
N ALA A 89 -18.53 -13.75 7.56
CA ALA A 89 -19.83 -13.45 8.16
C ALA A 89 -19.73 -13.16 9.68
N TYR A 90 -18.90 -13.90 10.38
CA TYR A 90 -18.87 -13.91 11.85
C TYR A 90 -17.47 -13.67 12.44
N GLY A 91 -16.40 -13.72 11.62
CA GLY A 91 -15.04 -13.59 12.10
C GLY A 91 -14.76 -12.20 12.70
N ASP A 92 -14.19 -12.20 13.87
CA ASP A 92 -13.79 -11.01 14.63
C ASP A 92 -12.37 -11.21 15.16
N ALA A 93 -11.48 -10.28 14.82
CA ALA A 93 -10.08 -10.35 15.23
C ALA A 93 -9.87 -10.00 16.72
N PHE A 94 -10.83 -9.34 17.32
CA PHE A 94 -10.81 -8.97 18.72
C PHE A 94 -12.21 -9.18 19.29
N TYR A 95 -12.47 -10.44 19.71
CA TYR A 95 -13.79 -10.87 20.15
C TYR A 95 -13.88 -10.75 21.68
N GLU A 96 -14.83 -9.93 22.15
CA GLU A 96 -15.20 -9.86 23.56
C GLU A 96 -16.52 -10.60 23.75
N GLU A 97 -16.52 -11.65 24.59
CA GLU A 97 -17.76 -12.32 25.00
C GLU A 97 -18.55 -11.39 25.92
N GLU A 98 -19.78 -11.06 25.54
CA GLU A 98 -20.71 -10.38 26.41
C GLU A 98 -21.37 -11.40 27.36
N GLU A 99 -21.09 -11.31 28.64
CA GLU A 99 -21.53 -12.27 29.68
C GLU A 99 -23.06 -12.46 29.74
N ASP A 100 -23.85 -11.56 29.21
CA ASP A 100 -25.33 -11.53 29.31
C ASP A 100 -26.08 -11.92 28.03
N GLN A 101 -25.40 -12.30 26.94
CA GLN A 101 -26.06 -12.71 25.70
C GLN A 101 -26.16 -14.23 25.54
N GLU A 102 -27.28 -14.72 24.98
CA GLU A 102 -27.39 -16.09 24.55
C GLU A 102 -26.27 -16.41 23.55
N GLU A 103 -25.60 -17.53 23.76
CA GLU A 103 -24.44 -17.98 22.98
C GLU A 103 -24.81 -18.07 21.49
N ALA A 104 -24.28 -17.15 20.70
CA ALA A 104 -24.57 -17.10 19.27
C ALA A 104 -23.99 -18.34 18.56
N THR A 105 -24.79 -18.94 17.70
CA THR A 105 -24.37 -20.10 16.91
C THR A 105 -24.47 -19.81 15.42
N CYS A 106 -23.55 -20.31 14.62
CA CYS A 106 -23.60 -20.29 13.17
C CYS A 106 -23.90 -21.68 12.61
N LYS A 107 -24.76 -21.72 11.60
CA LYS A 107 -25.13 -22.98 10.91
C LYS A 107 -24.14 -23.28 9.79
N LEU A 108 -23.81 -24.55 9.64
CA LEU A 108 -23.08 -25.07 8.50
C LEU A 108 -24.01 -25.30 7.30
N ASP A 109 -23.42 -25.42 6.11
CA ASP A 109 -24.18 -25.58 4.86
C ASP A 109 -24.96 -26.91 4.80
N ASP A 110 -24.53 -27.93 5.55
CA ASP A 110 -25.21 -29.19 5.64
C ASP A 110 -26.45 -29.19 6.59
N ASP A 111 -26.82 -28.03 7.14
CA ASP A 111 -27.92 -27.79 8.09
C ASP A 111 -27.96 -28.73 9.32
N SER A 112 -27.04 -29.70 9.42
CA SER A 112 -27.02 -30.73 10.46
C SER A 112 -26.19 -30.31 11.69
N ARG A 113 -25.24 -29.41 11.49
CA ARG A 113 -24.33 -28.98 12.56
C ARG A 113 -24.37 -27.46 12.79
N THR A 114 -24.24 -27.13 14.04
CA THR A 114 -24.02 -25.73 14.46
C THR A 114 -22.71 -25.64 15.21
N ILE A 115 -21.99 -24.56 15.05
CA ILE A 115 -20.81 -24.23 15.84
C ILE A 115 -21.05 -22.92 16.59
N LYS A 116 -20.40 -22.77 17.74
CA LYS A 116 -20.46 -21.56 18.50
C LYS A 116 -19.62 -20.47 17.81
N VAL A 117 -20.15 -19.27 17.79
CA VAL A 117 -19.40 -18.10 17.25
C VAL A 117 -18.16 -17.83 18.10
N SER A 118 -18.20 -18.11 19.39
CA SER A 118 -17.04 -18.02 20.28
C SER A 118 -15.91 -18.97 19.87
N ASP A 119 -16.21 -20.24 19.55
CA ASP A 119 -15.21 -21.21 19.10
C ASP A 119 -14.56 -20.78 17.78
N LEU A 120 -15.36 -20.27 16.84
CA LEU A 120 -14.86 -19.70 15.59
C LEU A 120 -13.92 -18.51 15.87
N ASN A 121 -14.36 -17.56 16.71
CA ASN A 121 -13.62 -16.34 16.96
C ASN A 121 -12.35 -16.56 17.78
N ASN A 122 -12.31 -17.54 18.67
CA ASN A 122 -11.09 -17.95 19.36
C ASN A 122 -9.98 -18.36 18.36
N ILE A 123 -10.36 -19.07 17.29
CA ILE A 123 -9.42 -19.46 16.22
C ILE A 123 -9.02 -18.24 15.39
N VAL A 124 -9.99 -17.42 14.99
CA VAL A 124 -9.76 -16.20 14.19
C VAL A 124 -8.84 -15.24 14.92
N GLU A 125 -9.12 -14.95 16.20
CA GLU A 125 -8.34 -14.06 17.04
C GLU A 125 -6.91 -14.54 17.20
N ALA A 126 -6.72 -15.83 17.55
CA ALA A 126 -5.39 -16.39 17.74
C ALA A 126 -4.51 -16.25 16.49
N ARG A 127 -5.05 -16.53 15.30
CA ARG A 127 -4.30 -16.38 14.05
C ARG A 127 -4.13 -14.90 13.65
N ALA A 128 -5.14 -14.07 13.87
CA ALA A 128 -5.02 -12.63 13.62
C ALA A 128 -3.96 -12.01 14.52
N GLU A 129 -3.89 -12.40 15.81
CA GLU A 129 -2.85 -11.93 16.72
C GLU A 129 -1.45 -12.32 16.24
N GLU A 130 -1.27 -13.55 15.78
CA GLU A 130 0.02 -13.98 15.21
C GLU A 130 0.42 -13.14 14.00
N ILE A 131 -0.51 -12.91 13.05
CA ILE A 131 -0.25 -12.07 11.86
C ILE A 131 0.15 -10.66 12.30
N ILE A 132 -0.63 -10.04 13.19
CA ILE A 132 -0.37 -8.67 13.68
C ILE A 132 0.94 -8.59 14.47
N ALA A 133 1.26 -9.60 15.28
CA ALA A 133 2.52 -9.65 16.01
C ALA A 133 3.72 -9.69 15.06
N ASN A 134 3.64 -10.49 13.99
CA ASN A 134 4.66 -10.56 12.97
C ASN A 134 4.76 -9.25 12.17
N VAL A 135 3.63 -8.64 11.79
CA VAL A 135 3.59 -7.33 11.13
C VAL A 135 4.31 -6.28 11.98
N TRP A 136 3.96 -6.19 13.27
CA TRP A 136 4.56 -5.22 14.17
C TRP A 136 6.05 -5.47 14.39
N ASN A 137 6.46 -6.72 14.54
CA ASN A 137 7.87 -7.09 14.63
C ASN A 137 8.67 -6.64 13.39
N GLN A 138 8.12 -6.78 12.17
CA GLN A 138 8.77 -6.29 10.97
C GLN A 138 8.89 -4.75 10.94
N VAL A 139 7.86 -4.05 11.42
CA VAL A 139 7.93 -2.59 11.55
C VAL A 139 9.02 -2.17 12.54
N GLN A 140 9.17 -2.86 13.67
CA GLN A 140 10.26 -2.63 14.63
C GLN A 140 11.63 -2.92 14.02
N LEU A 141 11.78 -4.06 13.32
CA LEU A 141 13.02 -4.41 12.61
C LEU A 141 13.41 -3.38 11.54
N SER A 142 12.45 -2.63 11.00
CA SER A 142 12.75 -1.53 10.09
C SER A 142 13.50 -0.36 10.75
N GLY A 143 13.43 -0.20 12.08
CA GLY A 143 13.97 0.91 12.84
C GLY A 143 13.25 2.24 12.61
N TYR A 144 11.98 2.17 12.16
CA TYR A 144 11.14 3.35 11.88
C TYR A 144 9.88 3.40 12.76
N GLU A 145 9.70 2.52 13.74
CA GLU A 145 8.52 2.45 14.59
C GLU A 145 8.18 3.79 15.27
N ASP A 146 9.20 4.54 15.72
CA ASP A 146 9.05 5.86 16.36
C ASP A 146 8.88 7.01 15.35
N LYS A 147 8.96 6.74 14.05
CA LYS A 147 8.99 7.75 12.98
C LYS A 147 7.74 7.74 12.11
N LEU A 148 6.73 6.96 12.49
CA LEU A 148 5.47 6.80 11.77
C LEU A 148 4.45 7.89 12.17
N LEU A 149 4.76 9.15 11.91
CA LEU A 149 3.90 10.28 12.31
C LEU A 149 2.53 10.28 11.60
N ALA A 150 2.46 9.70 10.41
CA ALA A 150 1.20 9.48 9.70
C ALA A 150 0.52 8.15 10.08
N GLY A 151 1.19 7.33 10.91
CA GLY A 151 0.64 6.09 11.43
C GLY A 151 0.72 4.90 10.47
N ILE A 152 -0.26 4.01 10.57
CA ILE A 152 -0.35 2.79 9.77
C ILE A 152 -1.55 2.89 8.82
N ILE A 153 -1.34 2.56 7.57
CA ILE A 153 -2.37 2.46 6.56
C ILE A 153 -2.56 0.98 6.22
N MET A 154 -3.78 0.49 6.36
CA MET A 154 -4.16 -0.88 6.05
C MET A 154 -4.86 -0.94 4.70
N THR A 155 -4.58 -1.96 3.92
CA THR A 155 -5.27 -2.26 2.66
C THR A 155 -5.29 -3.78 2.43
N GLY A 156 -5.90 -4.21 1.33
CA GLY A 156 -6.03 -5.63 1.01
C GLY A 156 -7.32 -6.25 1.51
N GLY A 157 -7.66 -7.41 0.96
CA GLY A 157 -8.93 -8.09 1.24
C GLY A 157 -9.07 -8.56 2.69
N ALA A 158 -7.97 -9.09 3.27
CA ALA A 158 -7.99 -9.60 4.64
C ALA A 158 -7.99 -8.47 5.69
N ALA A 159 -7.65 -7.23 5.30
CA ALA A 159 -7.78 -6.08 6.17
C ALA A 159 -9.25 -5.74 6.54
N ASN A 160 -10.23 -6.35 5.87
CA ASN A 160 -11.66 -6.20 6.19
C ASN A 160 -12.14 -7.09 7.35
N LEU A 161 -11.28 -7.91 7.92
CA LEU A 161 -11.63 -8.68 9.12
C LEU A 161 -12.03 -7.70 10.22
N LYS A 162 -13.18 -7.95 10.86
CA LYS A 162 -13.72 -7.09 11.89
C LYS A 162 -12.71 -6.91 13.04
N ASN A 163 -12.56 -5.70 13.55
CA ASN A 163 -11.69 -5.32 14.67
C ASN A 163 -10.17 -5.60 14.45
N LEU A 164 -9.72 -5.87 13.22
CA LEU A 164 -8.31 -6.09 12.92
C LEU A 164 -7.47 -4.82 13.16
N ASP A 165 -8.04 -3.64 12.86
CA ASP A 165 -7.42 -2.34 13.15
C ASP A 165 -7.29 -2.09 14.66
N GLU A 166 -8.26 -2.53 15.44
CA GLU A 166 -8.25 -2.41 16.89
C GLU A 166 -7.17 -3.30 17.52
N MET A 167 -7.06 -4.55 17.06
CA MET A 167 -5.97 -5.45 17.45
C MET A 167 -4.60 -4.85 17.12
N LEU A 168 -4.45 -4.28 15.89
CA LEU A 168 -3.21 -3.62 15.48
C LEU A 168 -2.91 -2.38 16.32
N ARG A 169 -3.92 -1.58 16.67
CA ARG A 169 -3.78 -0.40 17.56
C ARG A 169 -3.31 -0.82 18.94
N LYS A 170 -3.94 -1.83 19.51
CA LYS A 170 -3.58 -2.38 20.83
C LYS A 170 -2.13 -2.91 20.87
N ARG A 171 -1.72 -3.60 19.79
CA ARG A 171 -0.37 -4.18 19.68
C ARG A 171 0.72 -3.14 19.43
N SER A 172 0.49 -2.23 18.51
CA SER A 172 1.48 -1.22 18.10
C SER A 172 1.52 0.02 18.99
N LYS A 173 0.44 0.29 19.71
CA LYS A 173 0.17 1.54 20.46
C LYS A 173 0.18 2.78 19.56
N ILE A 174 -0.06 2.60 18.26
CA ILE A 174 -0.20 3.68 17.29
C ILE A 174 -1.69 3.97 17.12
N GLU A 175 -2.12 5.19 17.50
CA GLU A 175 -3.52 5.59 17.38
C GLU A 175 -3.98 5.84 15.95
N LYS A 176 -3.07 6.36 15.11
CA LYS A 176 -3.37 6.68 13.72
C LYS A 176 -3.33 5.41 12.86
N ILE A 177 -4.47 4.74 12.75
CA ILE A 177 -4.67 3.64 11.82
C ILE A 177 -5.84 3.98 10.91
N ARG A 178 -5.66 3.86 9.61
CA ARG A 178 -6.74 4.04 8.63
C ARG A 178 -6.77 2.92 7.61
N MET A 179 -7.98 2.60 7.17
CA MET A 179 -8.22 1.67 6.07
C MET A 179 -8.24 2.42 4.73
N ALA A 180 -7.42 1.98 3.78
CA ALA A 180 -7.47 2.42 2.40
C ALA A 180 -8.40 1.50 1.59
N LYS A 181 -9.70 1.80 1.60
CA LYS A 181 -10.71 1.00 0.89
C LYS A 181 -10.76 1.24 -0.61
N LEU A 182 -10.33 2.43 -1.03
CA LEU A 182 -10.34 2.85 -2.42
C LEU A 182 -9.03 3.55 -2.77
N PRO A 183 -8.61 3.50 -4.05
CA PRO A 183 -7.51 4.31 -4.51
C PRO A 183 -7.86 5.79 -4.45
N ARG A 184 -6.85 6.64 -4.42
CA ARG A 184 -7.03 8.11 -4.42
C ARG A 184 -7.52 8.65 -5.76
N ASN A 185 -7.17 7.98 -6.84
CA ASN A 185 -7.59 8.36 -8.18
C ASN A 185 -9.03 7.89 -8.43
N THR A 186 -9.79 8.69 -9.18
CA THR A 186 -11.15 8.33 -9.54
C THR A 186 -11.16 7.16 -10.52
N VAL A 187 -11.87 6.10 -10.15
CA VAL A 187 -12.07 4.93 -11.01
C VAL A 187 -13.53 4.92 -11.47
N HIS A 188 -13.72 4.82 -12.77
CA HIS A 188 -15.03 4.66 -13.37
C HIS A 188 -15.19 3.20 -13.84
N ALA A 189 -15.97 2.43 -13.10
CA ALA A 189 -16.29 1.06 -13.46
C ALA A 189 -17.73 0.73 -13.03
N PRO A 190 -18.38 -0.27 -13.65
CA PRO A 190 -19.66 -0.77 -13.18
C PRO A 190 -19.57 -1.21 -11.71
N SER A 191 -20.64 -1.00 -10.94
CA SER A 191 -20.67 -1.28 -9.50
C SER A 191 -20.49 -2.75 -9.14
N ASN A 192 -20.75 -3.65 -10.09
CA ASN A 192 -20.52 -5.09 -9.93
C ASN A 192 -19.03 -5.50 -10.08
N VAL A 193 -18.20 -4.61 -10.64
CA VAL A 193 -16.76 -4.83 -10.83
C VAL A 193 -15.95 -4.13 -9.73
N LEU A 194 -16.36 -2.92 -9.36
CA LEU A 194 -15.65 -2.10 -8.38
C LEU A 194 -15.99 -2.52 -6.95
N LYS A 195 -15.05 -3.15 -6.28
CA LYS A 195 -15.15 -3.44 -4.85
C LYS A 195 -14.64 -2.26 -4.04
N LYS A 196 -15.36 -1.90 -2.98
CA LYS A 196 -15.03 -0.78 -2.08
C LYS A 196 -14.44 -1.31 -0.77
N ASP A 197 -13.59 -2.31 -0.85
CA ASP A 197 -13.04 -3.05 0.29
C ASP A 197 -11.50 -3.04 0.34
N GLY A 198 -10.84 -2.35 -0.57
CA GLY A 198 -9.37 -2.31 -0.65
C GLY A 198 -8.71 -3.51 -1.34
N SER A 199 -9.46 -4.59 -1.62
CA SER A 199 -8.90 -5.80 -2.24
C SER A 199 -8.38 -5.59 -3.66
N GLN A 200 -8.80 -4.51 -4.33
CA GLN A 200 -8.42 -4.18 -5.70
C GLN A 200 -7.38 -3.04 -5.80
N ASN A 201 -6.89 -2.51 -4.68
CA ASN A 201 -6.01 -1.33 -4.70
C ASN A 201 -4.70 -1.56 -5.46
N THR A 202 -4.12 -2.76 -5.37
CA THR A 202 -2.94 -3.13 -6.16
C THR A 202 -3.24 -3.18 -7.65
N LEU A 203 -4.40 -3.72 -8.05
CA LEU A 203 -4.84 -3.74 -9.44
C LEU A 203 -5.01 -2.30 -9.98
N PHE A 204 -5.64 -1.43 -9.22
CA PHE A 204 -5.79 -0.03 -9.61
C PHE A 204 -4.44 0.69 -9.68
N GLY A 205 -3.53 0.41 -8.76
CA GLY A 205 -2.17 0.93 -8.81
C GLY A 205 -1.46 0.56 -10.12
N LEU A 206 -1.56 -0.70 -10.53
CA LEU A 206 -1.00 -1.17 -11.81
C LEU A 206 -1.65 -0.48 -13.02
N LEU A 207 -2.96 -0.29 -12.99
CA LEU A 207 -3.68 0.39 -14.07
C LEU A 207 -3.30 1.88 -14.19
N PHE A 208 -3.05 2.56 -13.09
CA PHE A 208 -2.67 3.98 -13.09
C PHE A 208 -1.24 4.23 -13.57
N GLU A 209 -0.34 3.29 -13.28
CA GLU A 209 1.06 3.39 -13.72
C GLU A 209 1.26 2.85 -15.15
N GLY A 210 0.31 2.07 -15.68
CA GLY A 210 0.38 1.50 -17.01
C GLY A 210 0.26 2.58 -18.11
N ASN A 211 1.19 2.56 -19.06
CA ASN A 211 1.27 3.54 -20.15
C ASN A 211 0.63 3.04 -21.46
N GLN A 212 0.27 1.77 -21.53
CA GLN A 212 -0.27 1.13 -22.74
C GLN A 212 -1.60 0.43 -22.44
N ASN A 213 -2.53 0.54 -23.40
CA ASN A 213 -3.76 -0.22 -23.33
C ASN A 213 -3.59 -1.55 -24.10
N CYS A 214 -3.22 -2.60 -23.38
CA CYS A 214 -3.00 -3.93 -23.95
C CYS A 214 -4.30 -4.63 -24.42
N CYS A 215 -5.47 -4.06 -24.16
CA CYS A 215 -6.76 -4.59 -24.58
C CYS A 215 -7.28 -3.97 -25.89
N LEU A 216 -6.60 -2.98 -26.44
CA LEU A 216 -6.92 -2.46 -27.77
C LEU A 216 -6.45 -3.47 -28.82
N THR A 217 -7.38 -4.27 -29.36
CA THR A 217 -7.14 -4.89 -30.65
C THR A 217 -6.98 -3.77 -31.68
N GLU A 218 -5.87 -3.79 -32.43
CA GLU A 218 -5.66 -2.89 -33.60
C GLU A 218 -6.74 -3.13 -34.63
N THR A 219 -7.92 -2.59 -34.44
CA THR A 219 -8.80 -2.27 -35.54
C THR A 219 -8.17 -1.05 -36.21
N ALA A 220 -7.63 -1.25 -37.41
CA ALA A 220 -7.08 -0.19 -38.23
C ALA A 220 -8.07 0.97 -38.36
N ALA A 221 -7.97 1.95 -37.45
CA ALA A 221 -8.61 3.24 -37.57
C ALA A 221 -7.65 4.19 -38.29
N PRO A 222 -8.13 5.04 -39.22
CA PRO A 222 -7.29 5.95 -39.97
C PRO A 222 -6.52 6.85 -38.99
N GLN A 223 -5.21 6.90 -39.17
CA GLN A 223 -4.30 7.75 -38.42
C GLN A 223 -4.75 9.22 -38.57
N SER A 224 -5.39 9.78 -37.58
CA SER A 224 -5.47 11.23 -37.48
C SER A 224 -4.05 11.76 -37.25
N PRO A 225 -3.64 12.88 -37.87
CA PRO A 225 -2.30 13.39 -37.74
C PRO A 225 -2.02 13.69 -36.24
N VAL A 226 -1.01 13.01 -35.71
CA VAL A 226 -0.51 13.23 -34.35
C VAL A 226 0.05 14.65 -34.34
N THR A 227 -0.65 15.56 -33.70
CA THR A 227 -0.04 16.81 -33.26
C THR A 227 1.05 16.42 -32.24
N PRO A 228 2.31 16.83 -32.46
CA PRO A 228 3.37 16.53 -31.51
C PRO A 228 2.94 17.11 -30.14
N LYS A 229 2.86 16.24 -29.11
CA LYS A 229 2.80 16.68 -27.72
C LYS A 229 4.00 17.60 -27.50
N PRO A 230 3.84 18.77 -26.88
CA PRO A 230 4.99 19.54 -26.44
C PRO A 230 5.84 18.62 -25.56
N GLU A 231 7.12 18.52 -25.89
CA GLU A 231 8.11 17.88 -25.01
C GLU A 231 7.94 18.47 -23.62
N PRO A 232 8.01 17.65 -22.55
CA PRO A 232 8.02 18.20 -21.20
C PRO A 232 9.22 19.16 -21.14
N GLU A 233 8.92 20.43 -20.88
CA GLU A 233 9.98 21.39 -20.57
C GLU A 233 10.78 20.79 -19.42
N VAL A 234 12.02 20.43 -19.72
CA VAL A 234 13.00 20.08 -18.70
C VAL A 234 13.19 21.37 -17.91
N HIS A 235 12.45 21.50 -16.82
CA HIS A 235 12.78 22.47 -15.79
C HIS A 235 14.22 22.11 -15.37
N LYS A 236 15.18 22.86 -15.92
CA LYS A 236 16.51 22.92 -15.33
C LYS A 236 16.28 23.26 -13.88
N THR A 237 16.52 22.32 -13.00
CA THR A 237 16.67 22.61 -11.59
C THR A 237 17.82 23.61 -11.51
N VAL A 238 17.47 24.88 -11.34
CA VAL A 238 18.46 25.92 -11.02
C VAL A 238 19.01 25.49 -9.67
N ASP A 239 20.29 25.10 -9.69
CA ASP A 239 20.96 24.71 -8.45
C ASP A 239 21.15 25.99 -7.66
N MET A 240 20.41 26.14 -6.56
CA MET A 240 20.40 27.35 -5.71
C MET A 240 21.79 27.67 -5.13
N PHE A 241 22.77 26.78 -5.36
CA PHE A 241 24.17 26.97 -4.94
C PHE A 241 25.08 27.53 -6.06
N GLU A 242 24.71 27.39 -7.35
CA GLU A 242 25.46 28.00 -8.45
C GLU A 242 25.28 29.52 -8.46
N ASP A 243 24.07 30.04 -8.24
CA ASP A 243 23.80 31.48 -8.17
C ASP A 243 24.60 32.18 -7.05
N ASP A 244 24.78 31.51 -5.90
CA ASP A 244 25.55 32.05 -4.77
C ASP A 244 27.06 32.09 -5.04
N GLN A 245 27.58 31.20 -5.88
CA GLN A 245 29.01 31.21 -6.26
C GLN A 245 29.31 32.28 -7.30
N GLU A 246 28.44 32.42 -8.30
CA GLU A 246 28.57 33.50 -9.30
C GLU A 246 28.44 34.91 -8.67
N LEU A 247 27.51 35.11 -7.75
CA LEU A 247 27.35 36.35 -7.00
C LEU A 247 28.58 36.69 -6.14
N LYS A 248 29.19 35.69 -5.50
CA LYS A 248 30.42 35.86 -4.70
C LYS A 248 31.63 36.18 -5.58
N GLU A 249 31.73 35.56 -6.74
CA GLU A 249 32.84 35.83 -7.67
C GLU A 249 32.71 37.20 -8.34
N GLN A 250 31.49 37.62 -8.71
CA GLN A 250 31.23 38.99 -9.21
C GLN A 250 31.51 40.04 -8.16
N ALA A 251 31.17 39.84 -6.91
CA ALA A 251 31.47 40.73 -5.80
C ALA A 251 32.98 40.82 -5.53
N ARG A 252 33.74 39.72 -5.72
CA ARG A 252 35.20 39.71 -5.58
C ARG A 252 35.89 40.50 -6.70
N ILE A 253 35.45 40.32 -7.95
CA ILE A 253 35.94 41.02 -9.11
C ILE A 253 35.68 42.53 -8.98
N ALA A 254 34.48 42.91 -8.52
CA ALA A 254 34.14 44.34 -8.30
C ALA A 254 34.99 44.98 -7.19
N ARG A 255 35.37 44.26 -6.15
CA ARG A 255 36.29 44.76 -5.09
C ARG A 255 37.69 44.96 -5.62
N LEU A 256 38.21 44.01 -6.39
CA LEU A 256 39.55 44.11 -6.97
C LEU A 256 39.67 45.30 -7.94
N LYS A 257 38.65 45.52 -8.78
CA LYS A 257 38.62 46.69 -9.68
C LYS A 257 38.63 48.02 -8.89
N LYS A 258 37.88 48.09 -7.80
CA LYS A 258 37.81 49.29 -6.97
C LYS A 258 39.13 49.58 -6.23
N GLU A 259 39.83 48.53 -5.78
CA GLU A 259 41.16 48.65 -5.17
C GLU A 259 42.23 49.07 -6.21
N GLU A 260 42.09 48.66 -7.46
CA GLU A 260 42.97 49.01 -8.55
C GLU A 260 42.76 50.49 -8.96
N GLU A 261 41.52 50.94 -9.10
CA GLU A 261 41.16 52.35 -9.32
C GLU A 261 41.64 53.28 -8.18
N GLU A 262 41.51 52.82 -6.92
CA GLU A 262 42.02 53.63 -5.75
C GLU A 262 43.55 53.67 -5.69
N ARG A 263 44.25 52.64 -6.26
CA ARG A 263 45.72 52.68 -6.38
C ARG A 263 46.16 53.59 -7.50
N GLU A 264 45.48 53.59 -8.64
CA GLU A 264 45.79 54.49 -9.76
C GLU A 264 45.49 55.94 -9.42
N ALA A 265 44.48 56.23 -8.61
CA ALA A 265 44.16 57.60 -8.14
C ALA A 265 45.14 58.18 -7.08
N LYS A 266 46.04 57.32 -6.54
CA LYS A 266 47.05 57.75 -5.53
C LYS A 266 48.46 57.92 -6.11
N ILE A 267 48.62 57.73 -7.44
CA ILE A 267 49.85 58.02 -8.20
C ILE A 267 49.69 59.38 -8.91
#